data_d608f1ac247f81498c8f1250ae72370f
#
_entry.id   d608f1ac247f81498c8f1250ae72370f
#
_cell.length_a   1.000
_cell.length_b   1.000
_cell.length_c   1.000
_cell.angle_alpha   90.00
_cell.angle_beta   90.00
_cell.angle_gamma   90.00
#
_symmetry.space_group_name_H-M   'P 1'
#
loop_
_entity.id
_entity.type
_entity.pdbx_description
1 polymer ?
#
loop_
_entity_poly.entity_id
_entity_poly.type
_entity_poly.pdbx_seq_one_letter_code
_entity_poly.pdbx_strand_id
1 'polypeptide(L)'
;MESIILRRVRMILAIFIVIVTTASPLYAIDGNNRFFAYGVGQRSCQDYIKFREKRLESLEQQYERYTKDELYEIVDKIVEHWIAGFLTAHDLYVADTYNIAGNTSMNDIKARLETICRANGKQYFAEAVITLVQQLNPQRVKADTGK
;
A
#
# COMPACT_ATOMS: atom_id res chain seq x y z
N MET A 1 -36.62 10.28 -42.71
CA MET A 1 -35.74 11.48 -42.61
C MET A 1 -35.42 11.70 -41.13
N GLU A 2 -34.29 11.22 -40.63
CA GLU A 2 -33.88 11.59 -39.28
C GLU A 2 -33.53 13.08 -39.28
N SER A 3 -34.07 13.81 -38.29
CA SER A 3 -33.83 15.24 -38.23
C SER A 3 -32.33 15.49 -37.97
N ILE A 4 -31.77 16.51 -38.56
CA ILE A 4 -30.37 16.94 -38.37
C ILE A 4 -30.03 17.11 -36.88
N ILE A 5 -31.04 17.48 -36.10
CA ILE A 5 -30.95 17.65 -34.62
C ILE A 5 -30.65 16.31 -33.93
N LEU A 6 -31.32 15.21 -34.31
CA LEU A 6 -31.14 13.89 -33.73
C LEU A 6 -29.72 13.34 -34.00
N ARG A 7 -29.20 13.61 -35.17
CA ARG A 7 -27.84 13.20 -35.59
C ARG A 7 -26.78 13.97 -34.81
N ARG A 8 -26.97 15.26 -34.57
CA ARG A 8 -26.06 16.10 -33.77
C ARG A 8 -26.08 15.69 -32.29
N VAL A 9 -27.25 15.41 -31.71
CA VAL A 9 -27.37 14.93 -30.33
C VAL A 9 -26.68 13.59 -30.13
N ARG A 10 -26.85 12.63 -31.06
CA ARG A 10 -26.14 11.32 -31.01
C ARG A 10 -24.63 11.48 -31.11
N MET A 11 -24.14 12.41 -31.93
CA MET A 11 -22.70 12.67 -32.08
C MET A 11 -22.11 13.30 -30.82
N ILE A 12 -22.81 14.25 -30.19
CA ILE A 12 -22.38 14.86 -28.93
C ILE A 12 -22.38 13.83 -27.78
N LEU A 13 -23.41 12.97 -27.71
CA LEU A 13 -23.49 11.90 -26.71
C LEU A 13 -22.35 10.89 -26.87
N ALA A 14 -22.01 10.51 -28.11
CA ALA A 14 -20.90 9.59 -28.39
C ALA A 14 -19.54 10.20 -28.00
N ILE A 15 -19.31 11.49 -28.23
CA ILE A 15 -18.09 12.19 -27.82
C ILE A 15 -17.99 12.26 -26.30
N PHE A 16 -19.10 12.53 -25.60
CA PHE A 16 -19.13 12.57 -24.12
C PHE A 16 -18.81 11.20 -23.50
N ILE A 17 -19.32 10.11 -24.08
CA ILE A 17 -19.05 8.75 -23.60
C ILE A 17 -17.56 8.41 -23.78
N VAL A 18 -16.94 8.79 -24.88
CA VAL A 18 -15.50 8.54 -25.15
C VAL A 18 -14.62 9.31 -24.16
N ILE A 19 -14.97 10.54 -23.79
CA ILE A 19 -14.18 11.35 -22.84
C ILE A 19 -14.24 10.76 -21.42
N VAL A 20 -15.38 10.23 -20.98
CA VAL A 20 -15.55 9.64 -19.64
C VAL A 20 -14.80 8.32 -19.48
N THR A 21 -14.61 7.55 -20.56
CA THR A 21 -13.92 6.25 -20.51
C THR A 21 -12.40 6.34 -20.50
N THR A 22 -11.81 7.51 -20.80
CA THR A 22 -10.34 7.69 -20.84
C THR A 22 -9.73 8.26 -19.56
N ALA A 23 -10.51 8.46 -18.51
CA ALA A 23 -9.97 8.84 -17.19
C ALA A 23 -9.23 7.63 -16.59
N SER A 24 -7.99 7.39 -17.03
CA SER A 24 -7.08 6.46 -16.37
C SER A 24 -6.87 6.94 -14.92
N PRO A 25 -6.95 6.05 -13.92
CA PRO A 25 -6.59 6.44 -12.56
C PRO A 25 -5.15 6.97 -12.58
N LEU A 26 -4.95 8.18 -12.10
CA LEU A 26 -3.64 8.78 -11.93
C LEU A 26 -2.92 8.02 -10.81
N TYR A 27 -2.23 6.94 -11.15
CA TYR A 27 -1.27 6.33 -10.24
C TYR A 27 -0.03 7.23 -10.16
N ALA A 28 0.35 7.62 -8.95
CA ALA A 28 1.58 8.38 -8.69
C ALA A 28 2.84 7.49 -8.80
N ILE A 29 2.92 6.69 -9.85
CA ILE A 29 4.01 5.78 -10.18
C ILE A 29 4.62 6.29 -11.49
N ASP A 30 5.96 6.24 -11.63
CA ASP A 30 6.59 6.66 -12.89
C ASP A 30 6.15 5.77 -14.08
N GLY A 31 6.41 6.21 -15.31
CA GLY A 31 6.01 5.49 -16.52
C GLY A 31 6.57 4.05 -16.64
N ASN A 32 7.47 3.63 -15.72
CA ASN A 32 8.03 2.30 -15.63
C ASN A 32 7.51 1.51 -14.41
N ASN A 33 6.43 1.94 -13.81
CA ASN A 33 5.85 1.36 -12.59
C ASN A 33 6.81 1.36 -11.38
N ARG A 34 7.70 2.37 -11.30
CA ARG A 34 8.65 2.50 -10.19
C ARG A 34 8.20 3.61 -9.25
N PHE A 35 8.46 3.41 -7.97
CA PHE A 35 8.29 4.41 -6.94
C PHE A 35 9.50 4.37 -6.00
N PHE A 36 9.75 5.47 -5.30
CA PHE A 36 10.81 5.54 -4.30
C PHE A 36 10.20 5.43 -2.91
N ALA A 37 10.60 4.39 -2.17
CA ALA A 37 10.23 4.23 -0.78
C ALA A 37 11.30 4.83 0.14
N TYR A 38 10.91 5.34 1.29
CA TYR A 38 11.81 5.86 2.31
C TYR A 38 11.93 4.90 3.50
N GLY A 39 13.05 4.97 4.22
CA GLY A 39 13.24 4.26 5.47
C GLY A 39 13.07 2.73 5.35
N VAL A 40 12.21 2.17 6.18
CA VAL A 40 11.96 0.70 6.21
C VAL A 40 11.47 0.17 4.88
N GLY A 41 10.74 0.96 4.10
CA GLY A 41 10.21 0.56 2.81
C GLY A 41 11.26 0.17 1.78
N GLN A 42 12.48 0.70 1.90
CA GLN A 42 13.62 0.36 1.02
C GLN A 42 14.31 -0.96 1.39
N ARG A 43 14.03 -1.52 2.56
CA ARG A 43 14.63 -2.79 2.97
C ARG A 43 14.04 -3.93 2.15
N SER A 44 14.82 -4.99 1.99
CA SER A 44 14.33 -6.20 1.35
C SER A 44 13.33 -6.93 2.26
N CYS A 45 12.43 -7.69 1.67
CA CYS A 45 11.60 -8.63 2.40
C CYS A 45 12.43 -9.64 3.20
N GLN A 46 13.60 -10.04 2.70
CA GLN A 46 14.51 -10.92 3.43
C GLN A 46 15.00 -10.28 4.74
N ASP A 47 15.30 -8.97 4.75
CA ASP A 47 15.71 -8.27 5.97
C ASP A 47 14.54 -8.18 6.95
N TYR A 48 13.31 -7.96 6.46
CA TYR A 48 12.12 -8.01 7.31
C TYR A 48 11.94 -9.40 7.96
N ILE A 49 12.13 -10.49 7.22
CA ILE A 49 12.08 -11.85 7.77
C ILE A 49 13.15 -12.08 8.83
N LYS A 50 14.42 -11.69 8.54
CA LYS A 50 15.50 -11.78 9.53
C LYS A 50 15.18 -11.00 10.81
N PHE A 51 14.60 -9.82 10.66
CA PHE A 51 14.13 -9.04 11.79
C PHE A 51 13.06 -9.79 12.60
N ARG A 52 12.02 -10.31 11.94
CA ARG A 52 10.96 -11.09 12.61
C ARG A 52 11.49 -12.31 13.35
N GLU A 53 12.55 -12.93 12.86
CA GLU A 53 13.22 -14.08 13.45
C GLU A 53 14.34 -13.70 14.44
N LYS A 54 14.51 -12.41 14.75
CA LYS A 54 15.57 -11.87 15.61
C LYS A 54 16.99 -12.32 15.18
N ARG A 55 17.26 -12.22 13.89
CA ARG A 55 18.52 -12.65 13.24
C ARG A 55 19.26 -11.51 12.52
N LEU A 56 19.23 -10.29 13.07
CA LEU A 56 19.96 -9.14 12.55
C LEU A 56 21.24 -8.87 13.38
N GLU A 57 22.21 -9.75 13.25
CA GLU A 57 23.48 -9.69 14.00
C GLU A 57 24.20 -8.33 13.82
N SER A 58 24.18 -7.77 12.62
CA SER A 58 24.77 -6.45 12.34
C SER A 58 24.10 -5.32 13.15
N LEU A 59 22.80 -5.42 13.40
CA LEU A 59 22.07 -4.48 14.21
C LEU A 59 22.43 -4.63 15.69
N GLU A 60 22.54 -5.87 16.18
CA GLU A 60 22.92 -6.19 17.54
C GLU A 60 24.33 -5.67 17.85
N GLN A 61 25.29 -5.84 16.92
CA GLN A 61 26.65 -5.31 17.04
C GLN A 61 26.72 -3.79 17.02
N GLN A 62 25.89 -3.14 16.23
CA GLN A 62 25.88 -1.68 16.12
C GLN A 62 25.28 -0.99 17.38
N TYR A 63 24.40 -1.67 18.10
CA TYR A 63 23.65 -1.12 19.22
C TYR A 63 23.85 -1.92 20.52
N GLU A 64 25.09 -2.26 20.85
CA GLU A 64 25.50 -3.07 22.01
C GLU A 64 24.98 -2.57 23.38
N ARG A 65 24.59 -1.30 23.48
CA ARG A 65 24.03 -0.71 24.72
C ARG A 65 22.61 -1.18 25.05
N TYR A 66 21.94 -1.82 24.09
CA TYR A 66 20.61 -2.38 24.29
C TYR A 66 20.67 -3.89 24.41
N THR A 67 19.81 -4.45 25.22
CA THR A 67 19.58 -5.90 25.14
C THR A 67 18.95 -6.26 23.80
N LYS A 68 19.08 -7.50 23.41
CA LYS A 68 18.49 -7.99 22.16
C LYS A 68 16.99 -7.73 22.10
N ASP A 69 16.27 -8.02 23.19
CA ASP A 69 14.83 -7.83 23.23
C ASP A 69 14.40 -6.37 23.13
N GLU A 70 15.06 -5.46 23.85
CA GLU A 70 14.83 -4.01 23.74
C GLU A 70 15.05 -3.51 22.32
N LEU A 71 16.16 -3.94 21.69
CA LEU A 71 16.48 -3.54 20.33
C LEU A 71 15.40 -3.97 19.33
N TYR A 72 14.95 -5.22 19.42
CA TYR A 72 13.93 -5.73 18.52
C TYR A 72 12.55 -5.12 18.79
N GLU A 73 12.24 -4.74 20.01
CA GLU A 73 11.02 -3.99 20.33
C GLU A 73 11.05 -2.59 19.71
N ILE A 74 12.18 -1.88 19.78
CA ILE A 74 12.35 -0.56 19.14
C ILE A 74 12.16 -0.69 17.63
N VAL A 75 12.80 -1.68 17.00
CA VAL A 75 12.68 -1.89 15.54
C VAL A 75 11.26 -2.29 15.15
N ASP A 76 10.56 -3.11 15.96
CA ASP A 76 9.17 -3.47 15.70
C ASP A 76 8.27 -2.23 15.70
N LYS A 77 8.48 -1.29 16.63
CA LYS A 77 7.76 -0.02 16.63
C LYS A 77 8.06 0.85 15.42
N ILE A 78 9.31 0.91 14.97
CA ILE A 78 9.68 1.64 13.76
C ILE A 78 8.98 1.05 12.53
N VAL A 79 8.97 -0.28 12.39
CA VAL A 79 8.28 -0.98 11.31
C VAL A 79 6.78 -0.73 11.37
N GLU A 80 6.19 -0.85 12.55
CA GLU A 80 4.76 -0.63 12.79
C GLU A 80 4.33 0.79 12.42
N HIS A 81 5.09 1.81 12.86
CA HIS A 81 4.82 3.21 12.51
C HIS A 81 4.96 3.47 11.00
N TRP A 82 5.94 2.84 10.34
CA TRP A 82 6.09 2.96 8.90
C TRP A 82 4.88 2.36 8.16
N ILE A 83 4.44 1.16 8.54
CA ILE A 83 3.23 0.53 7.99
C ILE A 83 2.01 1.42 8.22
N ALA A 84 1.80 1.88 9.45
CA ALA A 84 0.67 2.74 9.80
C ALA A 84 0.66 4.03 8.96
N GLY A 85 1.83 4.66 8.77
CA GLY A 85 1.97 5.84 7.91
C GLY A 85 1.61 5.55 6.46
N PHE A 86 2.02 4.40 5.92
CA PHE A 86 1.67 3.98 4.55
C PHE A 86 0.16 3.75 4.40
N LEU A 87 -0.47 3.04 5.34
CA LEU A 87 -1.92 2.79 5.32
C LEU A 87 -2.71 4.11 5.46
N THR A 88 -2.27 5.01 6.34
CA THR A 88 -2.87 6.34 6.49
C THR A 88 -2.78 7.15 5.20
N ALA A 89 -1.62 7.15 4.53
CA ALA A 89 -1.47 7.82 3.24
C ALA A 89 -2.40 7.20 2.18
N HIS A 90 -2.54 5.88 2.16
CA HIS A 90 -3.49 5.21 1.28
C HIS A 90 -4.93 5.68 1.54
N ASP A 91 -5.37 5.71 2.80
CA ASP A 91 -6.71 6.13 3.18
C ASP A 91 -7.01 7.60 2.80
N LEU A 92 -5.97 8.46 2.87
CA LEU A 92 -6.10 9.88 2.50
C LEU A 92 -6.20 10.10 0.98
N TYR A 93 -5.52 9.29 0.17
CA TYR A 93 -5.38 9.56 -1.26
C TYR A 93 -6.18 8.62 -2.15
N VAL A 94 -6.69 7.51 -1.62
CA VAL A 94 -7.52 6.59 -2.40
C VAL A 94 -9.00 6.88 -2.18
N ALA A 95 -9.67 7.25 -3.26
CA ALA A 95 -11.09 7.58 -3.22
C ALA A 95 -11.93 6.42 -2.64
N ASP A 96 -13.03 6.79 -1.96
CA ASP A 96 -13.99 5.85 -1.37
C ASP A 96 -13.35 4.88 -0.35
N THR A 97 -12.28 5.35 0.34
CA THR A 97 -11.61 4.58 1.40
C THR A 97 -11.54 5.42 2.67
N TYR A 98 -12.16 4.96 3.74
CA TYR A 98 -12.04 5.54 5.08
C TYR A 98 -10.97 4.80 5.90
N ASN A 99 -10.94 3.48 5.79
CA ASN A 99 -9.96 2.63 6.48
C ASN A 99 -9.69 1.36 5.66
N ILE A 100 -8.53 1.27 5.05
CA ILE A 100 -8.11 0.11 4.25
C ILE A 100 -7.93 -1.14 5.10
N ALA A 101 -7.47 -1.00 6.34
CA ALA A 101 -7.27 -2.12 7.25
C ALA A 101 -8.59 -2.72 7.76
N GLY A 102 -9.69 -1.94 7.76
CA GLY A 102 -10.95 -2.36 8.34
C GLY A 102 -10.77 -2.75 9.81
N ASN A 103 -11.15 -3.98 10.16
CA ASN A 103 -10.99 -4.53 11.50
C ASN A 103 -9.72 -5.38 11.66
N THR A 104 -8.80 -5.34 10.69
CA THR A 104 -7.56 -6.12 10.75
C THR A 104 -6.60 -5.49 11.75
N SER A 105 -6.15 -6.25 12.74
CA SER A 105 -5.19 -5.75 13.73
C SER A 105 -3.79 -5.55 13.11
N MET A 106 -2.96 -4.70 13.74
CA MET A 106 -1.58 -4.50 13.30
C MET A 106 -0.76 -5.80 13.38
N ASN A 107 -1.04 -6.68 14.32
CA ASN A 107 -0.40 -7.98 14.42
C ASN A 107 -0.78 -8.88 13.23
N ASP A 108 -2.04 -8.89 12.81
CA ASP A 108 -2.47 -9.64 11.62
C ASP A 108 -1.88 -9.05 10.33
N ILE A 109 -1.77 -7.73 10.24
CA ILE A 109 -1.08 -7.03 9.16
C ILE A 109 0.37 -7.49 9.07
N LYS A 110 1.09 -7.47 10.19
CA LYS A 110 2.50 -7.93 10.25
C LYS A 110 2.64 -9.41 9.88
N ALA A 111 1.72 -10.27 10.31
CA ALA A 111 1.73 -11.70 9.96
C ALA A 111 1.47 -11.94 8.47
N ARG A 112 0.55 -11.19 7.85
CA ARG A 112 0.30 -11.25 6.40
C ARG A 112 1.52 -10.74 5.62
N LEU A 113 2.15 -9.66 6.04
CA LEU A 113 3.39 -9.15 5.42
C LEU A 113 4.51 -10.17 5.52
N GLU A 114 4.64 -10.87 6.64
CA GLU A 114 5.60 -11.96 6.77
C GLU A 114 5.35 -13.06 5.73
N THR A 115 4.10 -13.45 5.51
CA THR A 115 3.73 -14.43 4.49
C THR A 115 4.08 -13.95 3.08
N ILE A 116 3.76 -12.69 2.75
CA ILE A 116 4.08 -12.09 1.45
C ILE A 116 5.61 -12.04 1.25
N CYS A 117 6.35 -11.63 2.27
CA CYS A 117 7.80 -11.52 2.23
C CYS A 117 8.51 -12.88 2.12
N ARG A 118 7.96 -13.92 2.75
CA ARG A 118 8.50 -15.29 2.59
C ARG A 118 8.33 -15.81 1.16
N ALA A 119 7.26 -15.43 0.48
CA ALA A 119 7.03 -15.81 -0.92
C ALA A 119 8.02 -15.12 -1.89
N ASN A 120 8.46 -13.89 -1.60
CA ASN A 120 9.43 -13.17 -2.42
C ASN A 120 10.37 -12.31 -1.57
N GLY A 121 11.43 -12.91 -1.07
CA GLY A 121 12.42 -12.25 -0.21
C GLY A 121 13.24 -11.13 -0.87
N LYS A 122 13.29 -11.09 -2.20
CA LYS A 122 14.09 -10.10 -2.95
C LYS A 122 13.36 -8.79 -3.20
N GLN A 123 12.02 -8.78 -3.14
CA GLN A 123 11.24 -7.55 -3.32
C GLN A 123 11.49 -6.56 -2.18
N TYR A 124 11.23 -5.29 -2.45
CA TYR A 124 11.25 -4.28 -1.40
C TYR A 124 10.06 -4.46 -0.45
N PHE A 125 10.27 -4.11 0.82
CA PHE A 125 9.21 -4.19 1.82
C PHE A 125 8.00 -3.33 1.46
N ALA A 126 8.22 -2.15 0.85
CA ALA A 126 7.15 -1.30 0.35
C ALA A 126 6.26 -1.99 -0.71
N GLU A 127 6.85 -2.82 -1.59
CA GLU A 127 6.10 -3.60 -2.58
C GLU A 127 5.23 -4.68 -1.91
N ALA A 128 5.74 -5.29 -0.84
CA ALA A 128 4.96 -6.22 -0.03
C ALA A 128 3.76 -5.53 0.63
N VAL A 129 3.94 -4.29 1.11
CA VAL A 129 2.84 -3.49 1.69
C VAL A 129 1.81 -3.10 0.63
N ILE A 130 2.22 -2.77 -0.60
CA ILE A 130 1.29 -2.55 -1.72
C ILE A 130 0.48 -3.82 -2.01
N THR A 131 1.13 -4.98 -2.06
CA THR A 131 0.45 -6.26 -2.24
C THR A 131 -0.57 -6.53 -1.13
N LEU A 132 -0.21 -6.24 0.12
CA LEU A 132 -1.12 -6.35 1.26
C LEU A 132 -2.34 -5.44 1.10
N VAL A 133 -2.14 -4.18 0.73
CA VAL A 133 -3.22 -3.21 0.51
C VAL A 133 -4.19 -3.70 -0.57
N GLN A 134 -3.69 -4.29 -1.65
CA GLN A 134 -4.53 -4.90 -2.68
C GLN A 134 -5.38 -6.06 -2.12
N GLN A 135 -4.81 -6.88 -1.22
CA GLN A 135 -5.54 -7.96 -0.56
C GLN A 135 -6.57 -7.46 0.47
N LEU A 136 -6.31 -6.32 1.11
CA LEU A 136 -7.22 -5.69 2.08
C LEU A 136 -8.38 -4.95 1.41
N ASN A 137 -8.21 -4.46 0.18
CA ASN A 137 -9.14 -3.60 -0.51
C ASN A 137 -10.61 -4.12 -0.55
N PRO A 138 -10.90 -5.44 -0.74
CA PRO A 138 -12.27 -5.93 -0.73
C PRO A 138 -13.00 -5.78 0.62
N GLN A 139 -12.26 -5.70 1.73
CA GLN A 139 -12.79 -5.60 3.09
C GLN A 139 -12.62 -4.22 3.72
N ARG A 140 -12.17 -3.23 2.94
CA ARG A 140 -11.98 -1.86 3.43
C ARG A 140 -13.28 -1.24 3.94
N VAL A 141 -13.19 -0.41 4.95
CA VAL A 141 -14.29 0.47 5.33
C VAL A 141 -14.33 1.63 4.35
N LYS A 142 -15.47 1.82 3.71
CA LYS A 142 -15.68 2.92 2.79
C LYS A 142 -15.99 4.22 3.52
N ALA A 143 -15.65 5.35 2.90
CA ALA A 143 -16.05 6.64 3.41
C ALA A 143 -17.60 6.73 3.38
N ASP A 144 -18.18 7.14 4.50
CA ASP A 144 -19.61 7.46 4.53
C ASP A 144 -19.81 8.77 3.75
N THR A 145 -20.37 8.66 2.56
CA THR A 145 -20.59 9.81 1.68
C THR A 145 -21.79 10.65 2.11
N GLY A 146 -22.33 10.42 3.33
CA GLY A 146 -23.36 11.22 3.97
C GLY A 146 -24.37 11.86 2.99
N LYS A 147 -25.25 11.03 2.37
CA LYS A 147 -26.39 11.54 1.60
C LYS A 147 -27.62 11.55 2.47
#